data_0486faf99b8c65562f36f1d9f8a5f45f
#
_entry.id   0486faf99b8c65562f36f1d9f8a5f45f
#
_cell.length_a   1.000
_cell.length_b   1.000
_cell.length_c   1.000
_cell.angle_alpha   90.00
_cell.angle_beta   90.00
_cell.angle_gamma   90.00
#
_symmetry.space_group_name_H-M   'P 1'
#
loop_
_entity.id
_entity.type
_entity.pdbx_description
1 polymer ?
#
loop_
_entity_poly.entity_id
_entity_poly.type
_entity_poly.pdbx_seq_one_letter_code
_entity_poly.pdbx_strand_id
1 'polypeptide(L)'
;ADRVNRKWLVVGSLFVWSAVTFLMGYAHDFHELYWLRAIMGVSEALYIPSALSLIADWHEGKSRSLAVGVHMTGLYVGQAIGGFGATAAAAFSWQATFHWFGIVGIVYSLVLILFLKENPIHNVSSKKIDNVPGEKKPSIISGLSLLFTNWAFWIILFYFAAPSLPGWATKNWLPTLFADSLNIPMSEAGPISTITIAVSSFIGVILGGILSDRWVQKNIRGRVYTG
;
A
#
# COMPACT_ATOMS: atom_id res chain seq x y z
N ALA A 1 -11.03 1.17 -10.10
CA ALA A 1 -11.06 2.60 -9.75
C ALA A 1 -11.91 3.41 -10.74
N ASP A 2 -11.88 3.08 -12.04
CA ASP A 2 -12.52 3.92 -13.09
C ASP A 2 -14.06 3.86 -13.13
N ARG A 3 -14.66 2.85 -12.51
CA ARG A 3 -16.13 2.65 -12.48
C ARG A 3 -16.77 2.93 -11.12
N VAL A 4 -15.98 3.16 -10.10
CA VAL A 4 -16.43 3.35 -8.73
C VAL A 4 -15.83 4.63 -8.19
N ASN A 5 -16.60 5.33 -7.37
CA ASN A 5 -16.13 6.53 -6.68
C ASN A 5 -14.88 6.21 -5.83
N ARG A 6 -13.76 6.88 -6.14
CA ARG A 6 -12.44 6.61 -5.55
C ARG A 6 -12.40 6.89 -4.06
N LYS A 7 -13.13 7.91 -3.60
CA LYS A 7 -13.27 8.19 -2.18
C LYS A 7 -13.80 6.97 -1.42
N TRP A 8 -14.90 6.36 -1.91
CA TRP A 8 -15.52 5.24 -1.24
C TRP A 8 -14.67 3.96 -1.32
N LEU A 9 -13.84 3.81 -2.37
CA LEU A 9 -12.87 2.71 -2.43
C LEU A 9 -11.78 2.89 -1.38
N VAL A 10 -11.23 4.11 -1.21
CA VAL A 10 -10.20 4.40 -0.20
C VAL A 10 -10.76 4.21 1.21
N VAL A 11 -11.91 4.84 1.50
CA VAL A 11 -12.52 4.77 2.84
C VAL A 11 -13.00 3.36 3.15
N GLY A 12 -13.67 2.71 2.20
CA GLY A 12 -14.20 1.37 2.38
C GLY A 12 -13.11 0.31 2.57
N SER A 13 -12.03 0.37 1.79
CA SER A 13 -10.89 -0.53 1.97
C SER A 13 -10.23 -0.33 3.32
N LEU A 14 -10.00 0.91 3.75
CA LEU A 14 -9.44 1.22 5.04
C LEU A 14 -10.33 0.76 6.20
N PHE A 15 -11.65 0.96 6.08
CA PHE A 15 -12.62 0.50 7.08
C PHE A 15 -12.61 -1.03 7.22
N VAL A 16 -12.70 -1.75 6.09
CA VAL A 16 -12.72 -3.22 6.08
C VAL A 16 -11.42 -3.78 6.67
N TRP A 17 -10.28 -3.32 6.20
CA TRP A 17 -8.99 -3.74 6.73
C TRP A 17 -8.86 -3.46 8.23
N SER A 18 -9.29 -2.27 8.70
CA SER A 18 -9.23 -1.91 10.12
C SER A 18 -10.20 -2.73 10.97
N ALA A 19 -11.41 -3.00 10.47
CA ALA A 19 -12.37 -3.89 11.13
C ALA A 19 -11.83 -5.33 11.22
N VAL A 20 -11.21 -5.82 10.15
CA VAL A 20 -10.58 -7.14 10.14
C VAL A 20 -9.40 -7.17 11.12
N THR A 21 -8.59 -6.11 11.18
CA THR A 21 -7.51 -6.00 12.18
C THR A 21 -8.07 -6.07 13.60
N PHE A 22 -9.18 -5.38 13.89
CA PHE A 22 -9.86 -5.46 15.16
C PHE A 22 -10.33 -6.90 15.47
N LEU A 23 -10.94 -7.57 14.48
CA LEU A 23 -11.42 -8.95 14.62
C LEU A 23 -10.29 -9.95 14.83
N MET A 24 -9.07 -9.70 14.33
CA MET A 24 -7.92 -10.56 14.61
C MET A 24 -7.62 -10.68 16.10
N GLY A 25 -7.94 -9.66 16.90
CA GLY A 25 -7.80 -9.73 18.36
C GLY A 25 -8.70 -10.76 19.04
N TYR A 26 -9.72 -11.26 18.34
CA TYR A 26 -10.62 -12.33 18.83
C TYR A 26 -10.28 -13.70 18.26
N ALA A 27 -9.27 -13.82 17.40
CA ALA A 27 -8.92 -15.08 16.79
C ALA A 27 -8.44 -16.09 17.86
N HIS A 28 -9.02 -17.29 17.85
CA HIS A 28 -8.72 -18.36 18.79
C HIS A 28 -7.79 -19.41 18.19
N ASP A 29 -7.76 -19.52 16.87
CA ASP A 29 -6.93 -20.48 16.17
C ASP A 29 -6.23 -19.89 14.93
N PHE A 30 -5.33 -20.70 14.35
CA PHE A 30 -4.58 -20.32 13.15
C PHE A 30 -5.49 -20.14 11.93
N HIS A 31 -6.56 -20.92 11.78
CA HIS A 31 -7.44 -20.86 10.62
C HIS A 31 -8.24 -19.56 10.60
N GLU A 32 -8.75 -19.13 11.74
CA GLU A 32 -9.44 -17.84 11.88
C GLU A 32 -8.50 -16.68 11.50
N LEU A 33 -7.29 -16.69 12.05
CA LEU A 33 -6.29 -15.67 11.75
C LEU A 33 -5.89 -15.68 10.26
N TYR A 34 -5.75 -16.86 9.65
CA TYR A 34 -5.43 -17.04 8.24
C TYR A 34 -6.50 -16.40 7.34
N TRP A 35 -7.78 -16.69 7.58
CA TRP A 35 -8.86 -16.13 6.77
C TRP A 35 -9.04 -14.62 6.98
N LEU A 36 -8.91 -14.14 8.20
CA LEU A 36 -8.90 -12.70 8.48
C LEU A 36 -7.77 -11.98 7.72
N ARG A 37 -6.57 -12.56 7.71
CA ARG A 37 -5.43 -12.05 6.92
C ARG A 37 -5.71 -12.06 5.42
N ALA A 38 -6.35 -13.09 4.89
CA ALA A 38 -6.73 -13.16 3.48
C ALA A 38 -7.73 -12.05 3.10
N ILE A 39 -8.76 -11.84 3.90
CA ILE A 39 -9.74 -10.76 3.71
C ILE A 39 -9.07 -9.39 3.81
N MET A 40 -8.18 -9.20 4.78
CA MET A 40 -7.41 -7.98 4.93
C MET A 40 -6.60 -7.67 3.67
N GLY A 41 -5.87 -8.66 3.12
CA GLY A 41 -5.08 -8.50 1.91
C GLY A 41 -5.90 -8.09 0.69
N VAL A 42 -7.10 -8.65 0.53
CA VAL A 42 -8.03 -8.25 -0.56
C VAL A 42 -8.45 -6.78 -0.41
N SER A 43 -8.78 -6.34 0.81
CA SER A 43 -9.18 -4.95 1.05
C SER A 43 -8.01 -3.97 0.85
N GLU A 44 -6.81 -4.34 1.32
CA GLU A 44 -5.59 -3.55 1.21
C GLU A 44 -5.16 -3.34 -0.25
N ALA A 45 -5.33 -4.35 -1.10
CA ALA A 45 -5.01 -4.26 -2.52
C ALA A 45 -5.80 -3.17 -3.27
N LEU A 46 -6.97 -2.77 -2.78
CA LEU A 46 -7.80 -1.72 -3.38
C LEU A 46 -7.35 -0.31 -2.99
N TYR A 47 -6.61 -0.17 -1.87
CA TYR A 47 -6.27 1.14 -1.30
C TYR A 47 -5.30 1.93 -2.16
N ILE A 48 -4.10 1.37 -2.43
CA ILE A 48 -3.01 2.11 -3.11
C ILE A 48 -3.42 2.61 -4.50
N PRO A 49 -4.00 1.80 -5.40
CA PRO A 49 -4.41 2.29 -6.72
C PRO A 49 -5.46 3.39 -6.63
N SER A 50 -6.40 3.27 -5.68
CA SER A 50 -7.47 4.26 -5.51
C SER A 50 -6.94 5.57 -4.93
N ALA A 51 -6.04 5.51 -3.93
CA ALA A 51 -5.43 6.67 -3.31
C ALA A 51 -4.54 7.44 -4.31
N LEU A 52 -3.68 6.74 -5.06
CA LEU A 52 -2.83 7.36 -6.07
C LEU A 52 -3.65 8.00 -7.21
N SER A 53 -4.74 7.35 -7.61
CA SER A 53 -5.66 7.91 -8.60
C SER A 53 -6.34 9.17 -8.06
N LEU A 54 -6.79 9.16 -6.81
CA LEU A 54 -7.41 10.33 -6.17
C LEU A 54 -6.43 11.50 -6.03
N ILE A 55 -5.17 11.22 -5.64
CA ILE A 55 -4.11 12.23 -5.59
C ILE A 55 -3.87 12.82 -6.98
N ALA A 56 -3.85 11.99 -8.01
CA ALA A 56 -3.65 12.43 -9.39
C ALA A 56 -4.77 13.34 -9.92
N ASP A 57 -6.00 13.17 -9.42
CA ASP A 57 -7.15 13.99 -9.80
C ASP A 57 -7.13 15.39 -9.17
N TRP A 58 -6.51 15.53 -7.99
CA TRP A 58 -6.42 16.81 -7.29
C TRP A 58 -5.11 17.56 -7.57
N HIS A 59 -4.08 16.89 -8.07
CA HIS A 59 -2.76 17.45 -8.25
C HIS A 59 -2.29 17.29 -9.70
N GLU A 60 -2.06 18.40 -10.38
CA GLU A 60 -1.56 18.43 -11.75
C GLU A 60 -0.11 18.93 -11.81
N GLY A 61 0.61 18.52 -12.86
CA GLY A 61 1.94 19.00 -13.15
C GLY A 61 2.94 18.79 -12.02
N LYS A 62 3.57 19.87 -11.55
CA LYS A 62 4.68 19.82 -10.57
C LYS A 62 4.26 19.39 -9.16
N SER A 63 3.01 19.59 -8.76
CA SER A 63 2.53 19.27 -7.40
C SER A 63 2.20 17.78 -7.22
N ARG A 64 1.92 17.04 -8.29
CA ARG A 64 1.55 15.63 -8.24
C ARG A 64 2.64 14.75 -7.62
N SER A 65 3.89 14.93 -8.05
CA SER A 65 5.01 14.15 -7.53
C SER A 65 5.24 14.40 -6.03
N LEU A 66 5.10 15.65 -5.60
CA LEU A 66 5.20 16.00 -4.19
C LEU A 66 4.07 15.36 -3.36
N ALA A 67 2.83 15.44 -3.83
CA ALA A 67 1.69 14.85 -3.13
C ALA A 67 1.80 13.31 -3.01
N VAL A 68 2.24 12.64 -4.07
CA VAL A 68 2.56 11.21 -4.03
C VAL A 68 3.70 10.92 -3.05
N GLY A 69 4.75 11.73 -3.05
CA GLY A 69 5.87 11.60 -2.11
C GLY A 69 5.43 11.72 -0.64
N VAL A 70 4.60 12.70 -0.31
CA VAL A 70 4.02 12.88 1.02
C VAL A 70 3.18 11.66 1.42
N HIS A 71 2.34 11.14 0.50
CA HIS A 71 1.56 9.94 0.74
C HIS A 71 2.44 8.72 1.04
N MET A 72 3.50 8.51 0.24
CA MET A 72 4.46 7.42 0.47
C MET A 72 5.22 7.58 1.78
N THR A 73 5.57 8.81 2.17
CA THR A 73 6.17 9.09 3.48
C THR A 73 5.26 8.65 4.61
N GLY A 74 3.94 8.91 4.50
CA GLY A 74 2.95 8.42 5.46
C GLY A 74 2.96 6.89 5.61
N LEU A 75 3.09 6.15 4.50
CA LEU A 75 3.21 4.69 4.53
C LEU A 75 4.47 4.22 5.28
N TYR A 76 5.61 4.85 5.04
CA TYR A 76 6.87 4.49 5.72
C TYR A 76 6.84 4.83 7.22
N VAL A 77 6.26 5.97 7.58
CA VAL A 77 6.05 6.33 8.99
C VAL A 77 5.11 5.33 9.67
N GLY A 78 4.02 4.94 9.00
CA GLY A 78 3.10 3.91 9.49
C GLY A 78 3.79 2.55 9.69
N GLN A 79 4.65 2.14 8.76
CA GLN A 79 5.44 0.91 8.90
C GLN A 79 6.42 0.98 10.09
N ALA A 80 7.07 2.12 10.28
CA ALA A 80 7.98 2.32 11.42
C ALA A 80 7.24 2.21 12.77
N ILE A 81 6.07 2.86 12.87
CA ILE A 81 5.20 2.76 14.07
C ILE A 81 4.71 1.32 14.26
N GLY A 82 4.33 0.64 13.17
CA GLY A 82 3.90 -0.76 13.19
C GLY A 82 4.95 -1.73 13.74
N GLY A 83 6.23 -1.41 13.59
CA GLY A 83 7.34 -2.18 14.17
C GLY A 83 7.30 -2.28 15.70
N PHE A 84 6.68 -1.32 16.37
CA PHE A 84 6.46 -1.34 17.82
C PHE A 84 5.26 -2.20 18.24
N GLY A 85 4.56 -2.83 17.30
CA GLY A 85 3.44 -3.73 17.61
C GLY A 85 3.83 -4.89 18.52
N ALA A 86 5.03 -5.47 18.34
CA ALA A 86 5.55 -6.52 19.22
C ALA A 86 5.84 -6.00 20.63
N THR A 87 6.34 -4.77 20.78
CA THR A 87 6.57 -4.09 22.05
C THR A 87 5.24 -3.86 22.78
N ALA A 88 4.23 -3.38 22.08
CA ALA A 88 2.89 -3.20 22.63
C ALA A 88 2.25 -4.54 23.02
N ALA A 89 2.44 -5.60 22.22
CA ALA A 89 1.96 -6.94 22.52
C ALA A 89 2.62 -7.54 23.78
N ALA A 90 3.90 -7.26 24.00
CA ALA A 90 4.61 -7.67 25.21
C ALA A 90 4.13 -6.92 26.46
N ALA A 91 3.76 -5.63 26.31
CA ALA A 91 3.31 -4.81 27.44
C ALA A 91 1.85 -5.09 27.84
N PHE A 92 0.97 -5.36 26.89
CA PHE A 92 -0.47 -5.53 27.14
C PHE A 92 -0.96 -6.93 26.80
N SER A 93 -1.01 -7.28 25.52
CA SER A 93 -1.22 -8.58 24.90
C SER A 93 -1.29 -8.36 23.37
N TRP A 94 -1.10 -9.41 22.58
CA TRP A 94 -1.26 -9.31 21.12
C TRP A 94 -2.72 -9.04 20.71
N GLN A 95 -3.69 -9.59 21.44
CA GLN A 95 -5.13 -9.34 21.22
C GLN A 95 -5.47 -7.87 21.43
N ALA A 96 -5.05 -7.30 22.56
CA ALA A 96 -5.27 -5.89 22.87
C ALA A 96 -4.61 -4.98 21.81
N THR A 97 -3.43 -5.34 21.34
CA THR A 97 -2.71 -4.59 20.30
C THR A 97 -3.51 -4.55 18.99
N PHE A 98 -4.05 -5.69 18.55
CA PHE A 98 -4.92 -5.74 17.37
C PHE A 98 -6.21 -4.93 17.56
N HIS A 99 -6.84 -5.01 18.72
CA HIS A 99 -8.03 -4.21 19.04
C HIS A 99 -7.73 -2.71 18.94
N TRP A 100 -6.66 -2.24 19.58
CA TRP A 100 -6.29 -0.82 19.54
C TRP A 100 -5.98 -0.33 18.14
N PHE A 101 -5.17 -1.04 17.37
CA PHE A 101 -4.87 -0.66 15.99
C PHE A 101 -6.11 -0.68 15.10
N GLY A 102 -6.99 -1.69 15.28
CA GLY A 102 -8.25 -1.76 14.55
C GLY A 102 -9.18 -0.58 14.89
N ILE A 103 -9.35 -0.23 16.16
CA ILE A 103 -10.18 0.91 16.59
C ILE A 103 -9.64 2.22 16.01
N VAL A 104 -8.33 2.47 16.13
CA VAL A 104 -7.70 3.67 15.57
C VAL A 104 -7.95 3.77 14.06
N GLY A 105 -7.81 2.66 13.33
CA GLY A 105 -8.07 2.64 11.89
C GLY A 105 -9.53 2.85 11.53
N ILE A 106 -10.47 2.26 12.29
CA ILE A 106 -11.92 2.46 12.10
C ILE A 106 -12.27 3.94 12.33
N VAL A 107 -11.83 4.53 13.44
CA VAL A 107 -12.06 5.96 13.74
C VAL A 107 -11.47 6.83 12.64
N TYR A 108 -10.24 6.54 12.19
CA TYR A 108 -9.61 7.26 11.11
C TYR A 108 -10.39 7.15 9.78
N SER A 109 -10.93 5.98 9.46
CA SER A 109 -11.76 5.80 8.27
C SER A 109 -13.04 6.64 8.32
N LEU A 110 -13.67 6.74 9.50
CA LEU A 110 -14.85 7.59 9.71
C LEU A 110 -14.50 9.09 9.57
N VAL A 111 -13.35 9.51 10.10
CA VAL A 111 -12.85 10.88 9.90
C VAL A 111 -12.64 11.17 8.41
N LEU A 112 -12.08 10.23 7.65
CA LEU A 112 -11.89 10.39 6.21
C LEU A 112 -13.20 10.54 5.43
N ILE A 113 -14.32 9.97 5.89
CA ILE A 113 -15.63 10.21 5.27
C ILE A 113 -15.95 11.70 5.23
N LEU A 114 -15.61 12.43 6.28
CA LEU A 114 -15.91 13.85 6.43
C LEU A 114 -14.95 14.74 5.64
N PHE A 115 -13.65 14.43 5.67
CA PHE A 115 -12.60 15.27 5.11
C PHE A 115 -12.21 14.93 3.68
N LEU A 116 -12.28 13.67 3.28
CA LEU A 116 -11.89 13.26 1.94
C LEU A 116 -12.97 13.67 0.94
N LYS A 117 -12.59 14.46 -0.05
CA LYS A 117 -13.47 14.92 -1.12
C LYS A 117 -13.06 14.32 -2.45
N GLU A 118 -14.02 14.00 -3.27
CA GLU A 118 -13.78 13.57 -4.66
C GLU A 118 -13.72 14.79 -5.58
N ASN A 119 -12.87 14.72 -6.59
CA ASN A 119 -12.77 15.81 -7.56
C ASN A 119 -14.01 15.80 -8.49
N PRO A 120 -14.83 16.86 -8.51
CA PRO A 120 -16.05 16.89 -9.32
C PRO A 120 -15.78 16.83 -10.84
N ILE A 121 -14.60 17.25 -11.30
CA ILE A 121 -14.22 17.26 -12.72
C ILE A 121 -14.13 15.83 -13.26
N HIS A 122 -13.64 14.89 -12.47
CA HIS A 122 -13.55 13.48 -12.88
C HIS A 122 -14.94 12.85 -13.08
N ASN A 123 -15.90 13.18 -12.22
CA ASN A 123 -17.28 12.71 -12.33
C ASN A 123 -17.99 13.23 -13.60
N VAL A 124 -17.65 14.42 -14.04
CA VAL A 124 -18.18 15.01 -15.28
C VAL A 124 -17.56 14.36 -16.52
N SER A 125 -16.25 14.10 -16.50
CA SER A 125 -15.55 13.43 -17.61
C SER A 125 -16.01 11.98 -17.76
N SER A 126 -16.18 11.25 -16.69
CA SER A 126 -16.72 9.87 -16.71
C SER A 126 -18.14 9.83 -17.29
N LYS A 127 -19.01 10.76 -16.87
CA LYS A 127 -20.39 10.86 -17.40
C LYS A 127 -20.42 11.29 -18.87
N LYS A 128 -19.46 12.10 -19.34
CA LYS A 128 -19.40 12.48 -20.77
C LYS A 128 -19.02 11.32 -21.68
N ILE A 129 -18.09 10.45 -21.22
CA ILE A 129 -17.70 9.23 -21.94
C ILE A 129 -18.88 8.24 -21.99
N ASP A 130 -19.71 8.23 -20.93
CA ASP A 130 -20.89 7.36 -20.84
C ASP A 130 -22.01 7.74 -21.82
N ASN A 131 -22.02 8.95 -22.34
CA ASN A 131 -23.09 9.50 -23.19
C ASN A 131 -22.72 9.62 -24.67
N VAL A 132 -21.64 9.01 -25.14
CA VAL A 132 -21.34 8.95 -26.58
C VAL A 132 -22.18 7.83 -27.21
N PRO A 133 -23.18 8.15 -28.06
CA PRO A 133 -24.02 7.15 -28.68
C PRO A 133 -23.17 6.27 -29.62
N GLY A 134 -23.16 4.96 -29.35
CA GLY A 134 -22.50 3.97 -30.21
C GLY A 134 -21.22 3.32 -29.68
N GLU A 135 -20.57 3.84 -28.65
CA GLU A 135 -19.44 3.17 -28.02
C GLU A 135 -19.92 2.22 -26.90
N LYS A 136 -19.86 0.93 -27.15
CA LYS A 136 -20.05 -0.09 -26.12
C LYS A 136 -18.88 -0.01 -25.13
N LYS A 137 -19.17 0.25 -23.87
CA LYS A 137 -18.15 0.15 -22.79
C LYS A 137 -17.47 -1.20 -22.91
N PRO A 138 -16.14 -1.25 -22.96
CA PRO A 138 -15.42 -2.52 -22.95
C PRO A 138 -15.80 -3.29 -21.68
N SER A 139 -16.18 -4.55 -21.85
CA SER A 139 -16.44 -5.43 -20.71
C SER A 139 -15.18 -5.58 -19.86
N ILE A 140 -15.33 -5.77 -18.55
CA ILE A 140 -14.18 -6.05 -17.66
C ILE A 140 -13.42 -7.27 -18.19
N ILE A 141 -14.11 -8.27 -18.69
CA ILE A 141 -13.52 -9.48 -19.26
C ILE A 141 -12.70 -9.16 -20.52
N SER A 142 -13.21 -8.30 -21.40
CA SER A 142 -12.45 -7.90 -22.60
C SER A 142 -11.22 -7.06 -22.25
N GLY A 143 -11.30 -6.20 -21.22
CA GLY A 143 -10.15 -5.46 -20.70
C GLY A 143 -9.07 -6.38 -20.09
N LEU A 144 -9.48 -7.35 -19.29
CA LEU A 144 -8.57 -8.37 -18.73
C LEU A 144 -7.95 -9.23 -19.83
N SER A 145 -8.74 -9.68 -20.80
CA SER A 145 -8.23 -10.45 -21.94
C SER A 145 -7.16 -9.66 -22.71
N LEU A 146 -7.38 -8.36 -22.96
CA LEU A 146 -6.40 -7.50 -23.62
C LEU A 146 -5.10 -7.35 -22.81
N LEU A 147 -5.20 -7.23 -21.49
CA LEU A 147 -4.03 -7.18 -20.61
C LEU A 147 -3.24 -8.48 -20.64
N PHE A 148 -3.88 -9.60 -20.47
CA PHE A 148 -3.22 -10.91 -20.45
C PHE A 148 -2.62 -11.34 -21.79
N THR A 149 -3.16 -10.83 -22.90
CA THR A 149 -2.62 -11.07 -24.24
C THR A 149 -1.40 -10.19 -24.54
N ASN A 150 -1.23 -9.07 -23.83
CA ASN A 150 -0.12 -8.15 -24.06
C ASN A 150 1.15 -8.60 -23.34
N TRP A 151 2.19 -8.96 -24.10
CA TRP A 151 3.48 -9.38 -23.55
C TRP A 151 4.15 -8.34 -22.66
N ALA A 152 4.00 -7.05 -22.99
CA ALA A 152 4.53 -5.95 -22.16
C ALA A 152 3.93 -5.95 -20.74
N PHE A 153 2.65 -6.35 -20.60
CA PHE A 153 2.03 -6.49 -19.28
C PHE A 153 2.77 -7.52 -18.41
N TRP A 154 3.13 -8.68 -18.98
CA TRP A 154 3.83 -9.74 -18.24
C TRP A 154 5.26 -9.33 -17.85
N ILE A 155 5.97 -8.61 -18.73
CA ILE A 155 7.31 -8.07 -18.41
C ILE A 155 7.22 -7.11 -17.24
N ILE A 156 6.28 -6.15 -17.28
CA ILE A 156 6.09 -5.18 -16.21
C ILE A 156 5.66 -5.87 -14.92
N LEU A 157 4.71 -6.81 -15.00
CA LEU A 157 4.25 -7.57 -13.84
C LEU A 157 5.40 -8.31 -13.18
N PHE A 158 6.23 -9.01 -13.96
CA PHE A 158 7.37 -9.76 -13.44
C PHE A 158 8.45 -8.83 -12.87
N TYR A 159 8.71 -7.70 -13.53
CA TYR A 159 9.66 -6.69 -13.05
C TYR A 159 9.32 -6.16 -11.66
N PHE A 160 8.03 -5.96 -11.37
CA PHE A 160 7.59 -5.53 -10.03
C PHE A 160 7.41 -6.69 -9.05
N ALA A 161 6.97 -7.85 -9.50
CA ALA A 161 6.71 -9.01 -8.64
C ALA A 161 8.00 -9.65 -8.11
N ALA A 162 9.02 -9.81 -8.96
CA ALA A 162 10.25 -10.50 -8.59
C ALA A 162 10.98 -9.86 -7.39
N PRO A 163 11.24 -8.54 -7.35
CA PRO A 163 11.86 -7.90 -6.17
C PRO A 163 10.90 -7.77 -4.98
N SER A 164 9.58 -7.81 -5.21
CA SER A 164 8.60 -7.71 -4.13
C SER A 164 8.60 -8.96 -3.24
N LEU A 165 8.84 -10.15 -3.79
CA LEU A 165 8.86 -11.41 -3.02
C LEU A 165 9.93 -11.41 -1.92
N PRO A 166 11.23 -11.18 -2.18
CA PRO A 166 12.24 -11.12 -1.12
C PRO A 166 12.02 -9.94 -0.18
N GLY A 167 11.54 -8.79 -0.69
CA GLY A 167 11.19 -7.64 0.15
C GLY A 167 10.08 -7.95 1.14
N TRP A 168 9.09 -8.70 0.73
CA TRP A 168 7.98 -9.14 1.57
C TRP A 168 8.43 -10.16 2.62
N ALA A 169 9.24 -11.13 2.22
CA ALA A 169 9.83 -12.10 3.12
C ALA A 169 10.67 -11.40 4.20
N THR A 170 11.57 -10.49 3.81
CA THR A 170 12.41 -9.72 4.73
C THR A 170 11.55 -8.94 5.74
N LYS A 171 10.54 -8.21 5.29
CA LYS A 171 9.68 -7.43 6.21
C LYS A 171 8.94 -8.29 7.23
N ASN A 172 8.52 -9.49 6.87
CA ASN A 172 7.73 -10.34 7.76
C ASN A 172 8.61 -11.22 8.67
N TRP A 173 9.79 -11.64 8.23
CA TRP A 173 10.63 -12.59 8.96
C TRP A 173 11.84 -11.98 9.64
N LEU A 174 12.24 -10.75 9.26
CA LEU A 174 13.41 -10.10 9.85
C LEU A 174 13.31 -9.93 11.39
N PRO A 175 12.16 -9.57 11.97
CA PRO A 175 12.02 -9.53 13.43
C PRO A 175 12.33 -10.88 14.10
N THR A 176 11.78 -11.97 13.54
CA THR A 176 12.03 -13.33 14.03
C THR A 176 13.50 -13.71 13.89
N LEU A 177 14.09 -13.41 12.72
CA LEU A 177 15.51 -13.67 12.48
C LEU A 177 16.41 -12.93 13.48
N PHE A 178 16.08 -11.67 13.78
CA PHE A 178 16.86 -10.89 14.77
C PHE A 178 16.64 -11.43 16.19
N ALA A 179 15.43 -11.80 16.56
CA ALA A 179 15.17 -12.40 17.86
C ALA A 179 16.00 -13.67 18.07
N ASP A 180 16.00 -14.57 17.09
CA ASP A 180 16.72 -15.84 17.15
C ASP A 180 18.24 -15.66 17.05
N SER A 181 18.71 -14.83 16.12
CA SER A 181 20.17 -14.68 15.87
C SER A 181 20.88 -13.85 16.93
N LEU A 182 20.23 -12.83 17.48
CA LEU A 182 20.79 -11.96 18.52
C LEU A 182 20.39 -12.40 19.94
N ASN A 183 19.54 -13.40 20.06
CA ASN A 183 19.00 -13.89 21.32
C ASN A 183 18.35 -12.78 22.17
N ILE A 184 17.53 -11.93 21.50
CA ILE A 184 16.80 -10.81 22.11
C ILE A 184 15.31 -11.07 22.07
N PRO A 185 14.51 -10.47 22.98
CA PRO A 185 13.06 -10.63 22.96
C PRO A 185 12.44 -9.96 21.70
N MET A 186 11.32 -10.50 21.23
CA MET A 186 10.60 -9.99 20.06
C MET A 186 10.19 -8.51 20.21
N SER A 187 9.96 -8.05 21.45
CA SER A 187 9.66 -6.65 21.75
C SER A 187 10.78 -5.67 21.38
N GLU A 188 12.02 -6.14 21.33
CA GLU A 188 13.19 -5.37 20.89
C GLU A 188 13.52 -5.66 19.42
N ALA A 189 13.42 -6.91 19.01
CA ALA A 189 13.70 -7.32 17.63
C ALA A 189 12.76 -6.65 16.60
N GLY A 190 11.50 -6.44 16.95
CA GLY A 190 10.51 -5.77 16.10
C GLY A 190 10.93 -4.34 15.73
N PRO A 191 11.12 -3.44 16.70
CA PRO A 191 11.61 -2.08 16.43
C PRO A 191 12.97 -2.03 15.70
N ILE A 192 13.94 -2.83 16.13
CA ILE A 192 15.27 -2.88 15.50
C ILE A 192 15.17 -3.26 14.03
N SER A 193 14.42 -4.30 13.68
CA SER A 193 14.22 -4.73 12.31
C SER A 193 13.56 -3.65 11.44
N THR A 194 12.53 -3.00 11.97
CA THR A 194 11.80 -1.96 11.26
C THR A 194 12.65 -0.71 11.03
N ILE A 195 13.41 -0.28 12.04
CA ILE A 195 14.33 0.83 11.93
C ILE A 195 15.43 0.51 10.91
N THR A 196 15.99 -0.70 10.94
CA THR A 196 17.00 -1.14 9.98
C THR A 196 16.49 -1.07 8.55
N ILE A 197 15.26 -1.57 8.30
CA ILE A 197 14.62 -1.49 6.98
C ILE A 197 14.41 -0.02 6.58
N ALA A 198 13.90 0.82 7.49
CA ALA A 198 13.63 2.22 7.22
C ALA A 198 14.90 3.00 6.85
N VAL A 199 15.97 2.85 7.62
CA VAL A 199 17.26 3.51 7.39
C VAL A 199 17.87 3.04 6.07
N SER A 200 17.92 1.73 5.83
CA SER A 200 18.45 1.16 4.59
C SER A 200 17.67 1.62 3.37
N SER A 201 16.33 1.65 3.47
CA SER A 201 15.46 2.12 2.39
C SER A 201 15.67 3.62 2.11
N PHE A 202 15.79 4.44 3.16
CA PHE A 202 16.05 5.87 3.02
C PHE A 202 17.36 6.15 2.29
N ILE A 203 18.43 5.47 2.69
CA ILE A 203 19.74 5.57 2.02
C ILE A 203 19.63 5.10 0.55
N GLY A 204 18.97 3.96 0.32
CA GLY A 204 18.78 3.40 -1.01
C GLY A 204 17.99 4.33 -1.95
N VAL A 205 16.94 4.96 -1.46
CA VAL A 205 16.13 5.91 -2.25
C VAL A 205 16.91 7.14 -2.63
N ILE A 206 17.70 7.71 -1.70
CA ILE A 206 18.53 8.88 -1.99
C ILE A 206 19.63 8.54 -3.02
N LEU A 207 20.37 7.47 -2.79
CA LEU A 207 21.45 7.06 -3.70
C LEU A 207 20.91 6.65 -5.07
N GLY A 208 19.82 5.87 -5.11
CA GLY A 208 19.17 5.45 -6.34
C GLY A 208 18.61 6.64 -7.13
N GLY A 209 17.98 7.61 -6.44
CA GLY A 209 17.50 8.84 -7.05
C GLY A 209 18.61 9.67 -7.68
N ILE A 210 19.70 9.94 -6.94
CA ILE A 210 20.85 10.68 -7.46
C ILE A 210 21.48 9.96 -8.66
N LEU A 211 21.62 8.65 -8.59
CA LEU A 211 22.20 7.85 -9.66
C LEU A 211 21.31 7.88 -10.91
N SER A 212 20.01 7.71 -10.71
CA SER A 212 19.00 7.76 -11.77
C SER A 212 19.02 9.10 -12.50
N ASP A 213 19.02 10.21 -11.76
CA ASP A 213 19.04 11.55 -12.34
C ASP A 213 20.35 11.84 -13.10
N ARG A 214 21.47 11.39 -12.62
CA ARG A 214 22.75 11.50 -13.33
C ARG A 214 22.80 10.68 -14.62
N TRP A 215 22.25 9.48 -14.59
CA TRP A 215 22.25 8.60 -15.78
C TRP A 215 21.26 9.05 -16.86
N VAL A 216 20.11 9.56 -16.46
CA VAL A 216 19.14 10.14 -17.44
C VAL A 216 19.74 11.30 -18.21
N GLN A 217 20.60 12.12 -17.60
CA GLN A 217 21.26 13.22 -18.29
C GLN A 217 22.21 12.74 -19.39
N LYS A 218 22.76 11.52 -19.26
CA LYS A 218 23.65 10.90 -20.24
C LYS A 218 22.94 10.00 -21.24
N ASN A 219 21.87 9.34 -20.81
CA ASN A 219 21.11 8.40 -21.61
C ASN A 219 19.64 8.37 -21.16
N ILE A 220 18.71 8.57 -22.08
CA ILE A 220 17.25 8.57 -21.81
C ILE A 220 16.77 7.27 -21.14
N ARG A 221 17.48 6.16 -21.34
CA ARG A 221 17.20 4.87 -20.69
C ARG A 221 17.81 4.76 -19.29
N GLY A 222 18.49 5.79 -18.79
CA GLY A 222 19.15 5.79 -17.48
C GLY A 222 18.26 5.38 -16.32
N ARG A 223 16.97 5.77 -16.34
CA ARG A 223 15.98 5.35 -15.34
C ARG A 223 15.68 3.85 -15.34
N VAL A 224 15.74 3.22 -16.50
CA VAL A 224 15.53 1.77 -16.62
C VAL A 224 16.71 0.97 -16.08
N TYR A 225 17.92 1.52 -16.19
CA TYR A 225 19.15 0.87 -15.70
C TYR A 225 19.37 1.05 -14.19
N THR A 226 18.69 2.00 -13.56
CA THR A 226 18.78 2.26 -12.10
C THR A 226 17.66 1.64 -11.30
N GLY A 227 16.59 1.18 -11.89
CA GLY A 227 15.48 0.45 -11.28
C GLY A 227 15.72 -1.03 -11.36
#